data_a33a6e3aeb75ab3dc524e131b4ae387c
#
_entry.id   a33a6e3aeb75ab3dc524e131b4ae387c
#
_cell.length_a   1.000
_cell.length_b   1.000
_cell.length_c   1.000
_cell.angle_alpha   90.00
_cell.angle_beta   90.00
_cell.angle_gamma   90.00
#
_symmetry.space_group_name_H-M   'P 1'
#
loop_
_entity.id
_entity.type
_entity.pdbx_description
1 polymer ?
#
loop_
_entity_poly.entity_id
_entity_poly.type
_entity_poly.pdbx_seq_one_letter_code
_entity_poly.pdbx_strand_id
1 'polypeptide(L)'
;RFEVSLFADEAQLPQLVNPVQMQVDTKGRLWAAVWHTYPMWEPLKEMKDALVICHDDNKDGKCDRMTEFARVQNPLGFEFWNGGVIVTCAPDIIFLKDTDGDDVADVRTIMLQGVDFADTHHGANNLIYGPDGGIYWQSGVFMVHNHEHPWGPSLQTGTSAMYRFDPRRFTIA
;
A
#
# COMPACT_ATOMS: atom_id res chain seq x y z
N ARG A 1 -12.23 24.24 -18.68
CA ARG A 1 -13.43 23.52 -18.24
C ARG A 1 -12.98 22.10 -17.93
N PHE A 2 -13.26 21.61 -16.72
CA PHE A 2 -12.99 20.23 -16.34
C PHE A 2 -14.23 19.39 -16.62
N GLU A 3 -14.01 18.14 -17.05
CA GLU A 3 -15.02 17.12 -17.17
C GLU A 3 -14.70 16.00 -16.19
N VAL A 4 -15.73 15.48 -15.50
CA VAL A 4 -15.59 14.36 -14.56
C VAL A 4 -16.24 13.15 -15.19
N SER A 5 -15.48 12.07 -15.31
CA SER A 5 -15.95 10.78 -15.83
C SER A 5 -15.65 9.67 -14.85
N LEU A 6 -16.46 8.61 -14.87
CA LEU A 6 -16.21 7.39 -14.10
C LEU A 6 -15.12 6.58 -14.81
N PHE A 7 -14.02 6.31 -14.12
CA PHE A 7 -12.90 5.50 -14.64
C PHE A 7 -13.12 4.01 -14.37
N ALA A 8 -13.52 3.66 -13.15
CA ALA A 8 -13.75 2.28 -12.73
C ALA A 8 -14.71 2.24 -11.54
N ASP A 9 -15.47 1.17 -11.42
CA ASP A 9 -16.27 0.86 -10.24
C ASP A 9 -16.31 -0.65 -9.97
N GLU A 10 -16.81 -1.04 -8.79
CA GLU A 10 -16.88 -2.45 -8.40
C GLU A 10 -18.02 -3.23 -9.11
N ALA A 11 -18.95 -2.54 -9.76
CA ALA A 11 -19.99 -3.21 -10.58
C ALA A 11 -19.38 -3.79 -11.86
N GLN A 12 -18.41 -3.10 -12.44
CA GLN A 12 -17.66 -3.54 -13.62
C GLN A 12 -16.47 -4.42 -13.23
N LEU A 13 -15.80 -4.07 -12.14
CA LEU A 13 -14.56 -4.69 -11.65
C LEU A 13 -14.75 -5.16 -10.20
N PRO A 14 -15.35 -6.35 -9.97
CA PRO A 14 -15.69 -6.82 -8.63
C PRO A 14 -14.50 -6.97 -7.65
N GLN A 15 -13.28 -6.90 -8.13
CA GLN A 15 -12.07 -6.88 -7.30
C GLN A 15 -11.76 -5.49 -6.74
N LEU A 16 -12.37 -4.42 -7.26
CA LEU A 16 -12.15 -3.04 -6.83
C LEU A 16 -12.99 -2.71 -5.57
N VAL A 17 -12.81 -3.50 -4.52
CA VAL A 17 -13.57 -3.38 -3.27
C VAL A 17 -12.83 -2.53 -2.25
N ASN A 18 -13.53 -1.57 -1.65
CA ASN A 18 -12.99 -0.70 -0.59
C ASN A 18 -11.57 -0.16 -0.93
N PRO A 19 -11.39 0.57 -2.04
CA PRO A 19 -10.08 1.12 -2.37
C PRO A 19 -9.69 2.17 -1.31
N VAL A 20 -8.53 1.99 -0.67
CA VAL A 20 -8.06 2.83 0.45
C VAL A 20 -7.00 3.84 0.06
N GLN A 21 -6.19 3.53 -0.95
CA GLN A 21 -5.25 4.47 -1.58
C GLN A 21 -5.16 4.15 -3.07
N MET A 22 -4.91 5.20 -3.87
CA MET A 22 -4.62 5.06 -5.29
C MET A 22 -3.49 5.99 -5.70
N GLN A 23 -2.70 5.57 -6.70
CA GLN A 23 -1.64 6.36 -7.30
C GLN A 23 -1.52 6.02 -8.78
N VAL A 24 -0.94 6.92 -9.57
CA VAL A 24 -0.67 6.70 -10.99
C VAL A 24 0.82 6.44 -11.17
N ASP A 25 1.17 5.35 -11.85
CA ASP A 25 2.55 5.01 -12.13
C ASP A 25 3.14 5.81 -13.31
N THR A 26 4.43 5.61 -13.57
CA THR A 26 5.14 6.30 -14.67
C THR A 26 4.69 5.87 -16.07
N LYS A 27 3.93 4.78 -16.19
CA LYS A 27 3.30 4.33 -17.44
C LYS A 27 1.89 4.92 -17.61
N GLY A 28 1.40 5.71 -16.63
CA GLY A 28 0.07 6.30 -16.63
C GLY A 28 -1.06 5.38 -16.18
N ARG A 29 -0.75 4.24 -15.57
CA ARG A 29 -1.74 3.28 -15.08
C ARG A 29 -2.13 3.61 -13.64
N LEU A 30 -3.41 3.45 -13.33
CA LEU A 30 -3.91 3.62 -11.97
C LEU A 30 -3.65 2.35 -11.15
N TRP A 31 -3.01 2.53 -9.99
CA TRP A 31 -2.86 1.51 -8.99
C TRP A 31 -3.79 1.78 -7.82
N ALA A 32 -4.36 0.73 -7.24
CA ALA A 32 -5.19 0.83 -6.05
C ALA A 32 -4.85 -0.25 -5.03
N ALA A 33 -4.88 0.14 -3.76
CA ALA A 33 -4.89 -0.79 -2.64
C ALA A 33 -6.35 -1.14 -2.33
N VAL A 34 -6.73 -2.42 -2.44
CA VAL A 34 -8.11 -2.90 -2.23
C VAL A 34 -8.21 -3.74 -0.96
N TRP A 35 -9.25 -3.51 -0.17
CA TRP A 35 -9.41 -4.11 1.15
C TRP A 35 -10.70 -4.92 1.26
N HIS A 36 -10.66 -6.15 0.75
CA HIS A 36 -11.79 -7.08 0.75
C HIS A 36 -12.18 -7.56 2.15
N THR A 37 -11.22 -7.63 3.07
CA THR A 37 -11.44 -8.11 4.44
C THR A 37 -11.88 -7.02 5.41
N TYR A 38 -12.19 -5.82 4.91
CA TYR A 38 -12.62 -4.70 5.75
C TYR A 38 -13.79 -5.10 6.68
N PRO A 39 -13.80 -4.71 7.95
CA PRO A 39 -12.78 -3.88 8.62
C PRO A 39 -11.60 -4.67 9.17
N MET A 40 -11.67 -5.99 9.23
CA MET A 40 -10.65 -6.86 9.81
C MET A 40 -10.66 -8.23 9.13
N TRP A 41 -9.47 -8.74 8.82
CA TRP A 41 -9.33 -10.09 8.33
C TRP A 41 -9.65 -11.10 9.43
N GLU A 42 -10.54 -12.03 9.12
CA GLU A 42 -10.88 -13.16 9.98
C GLU A 42 -10.02 -14.38 9.58
N PRO A 43 -9.30 -15.03 10.54
CA PRO A 43 -8.29 -16.06 10.22
C PRO A 43 -8.79 -17.25 9.39
N LEU A 44 -10.09 -17.53 9.40
CA LEU A 44 -10.69 -18.64 8.63
C LEU A 44 -11.28 -18.20 7.30
N LYS A 45 -11.23 -16.90 6.97
CA LYS A 45 -11.66 -16.36 5.69
C LYS A 45 -10.49 -16.24 4.72
N GLU A 46 -10.79 -16.40 3.44
CA GLU A 46 -9.81 -16.17 2.39
C GLU A 46 -9.34 -14.70 2.40
N MET A 47 -8.03 -14.49 2.45
CA MET A 47 -7.42 -13.18 2.36
C MET A 47 -7.35 -12.76 0.88
N LYS A 48 -8.12 -11.73 0.51
CA LYS A 48 -8.26 -11.21 -0.86
C LYS A 48 -7.79 -9.77 -1.01
N ASP A 49 -7.27 -9.17 0.07
CA ASP A 49 -6.71 -7.82 0.00
C ASP A 49 -5.51 -7.81 -0.93
N ALA A 50 -5.37 -6.76 -1.72
CA ALA A 50 -4.36 -6.73 -2.77
C ALA A 50 -3.94 -5.31 -3.15
N LEU A 51 -2.80 -5.21 -3.82
CA LEU A 51 -2.51 -4.12 -4.75
C LEU A 51 -2.95 -4.57 -6.14
N VAL A 52 -3.71 -3.71 -6.82
CA VAL A 52 -4.20 -3.97 -8.18
C VAL A 52 -3.77 -2.86 -9.13
N ILE A 53 -3.61 -3.21 -10.41
CA ILE A 53 -3.29 -2.30 -11.50
C ILE A 53 -4.51 -2.23 -12.42
N CYS A 54 -5.07 -1.04 -12.59
CA CYS A 54 -6.13 -0.78 -13.55
C CYS A 54 -5.51 -0.34 -14.88
N HIS A 55 -5.88 -1.03 -15.95
CA HIS A 55 -5.38 -0.77 -17.31
C HIS A 55 -6.47 -0.12 -18.15
N ASP A 56 -6.11 0.97 -18.82
CA ASP A 56 -6.87 1.61 -19.89
C ASP A 56 -6.09 1.37 -21.19
N ASP A 57 -6.37 0.20 -21.80
CA ASP A 57 -5.58 -0.29 -22.94
C ASP A 57 -5.91 0.50 -24.23
N ASN A 58 -7.12 1.02 -24.34
CA ASN A 58 -7.62 1.78 -25.50
C ASN A 58 -7.50 3.30 -25.33
N LYS A 59 -7.16 3.79 -24.13
CA LYS A 59 -6.99 5.20 -23.74
C LYS A 59 -8.25 6.04 -23.87
N ASP A 60 -9.40 5.45 -23.54
CA ASP A 60 -10.69 6.15 -23.54
C ASP A 60 -11.06 6.76 -22.17
N GLY A 61 -10.20 6.59 -21.16
CA GLY A 61 -10.42 7.09 -19.82
C GLY A 61 -11.27 6.16 -18.97
N LYS A 62 -11.34 4.87 -19.32
CA LYS A 62 -12.00 3.83 -18.55
C LYS A 62 -11.07 2.64 -18.34
N CYS A 63 -11.27 1.94 -17.25
CA CYS A 63 -10.53 0.73 -16.97
C CYS A 63 -11.09 -0.45 -17.78
N ASP A 64 -10.27 -1.03 -18.66
CA ASP A 64 -10.64 -2.21 -19.45
C ASP A 64 -10.45 -3.51 -18.69
N ARG A 65 -9.42 -3.58 -17.84
CA ARG A 65 -9.07 -4.78 -17.08
C ARG A 65 -8.23 -4.44 -15.84
N MET A 66 -8.18 -5.37 -14.89
CA MET A 66 -7.31 -5.27 -13.72
C MET A 66 -6.34 -6.45 -13.64
N THR A 67 -5.13 -6.18 -13.17
CA THR A 67 -4.14 -7.19 -12.75
C THR A 67 -3.99 -7.14 -11.23
N GLU A 68 -4.05 -8.29 -10.55
CA GLU A 68 -3.64 -8.41 -9.16
C GLU A 68 -2.11 -8.44 -9.12
N PHE A 69 -1.50 -7.32 -8.72
CA PHE A 69 -0.05 -7.21 -8.62
C PHE A 69 0.50 -8.04 -7.47
N ALA A 70 -0.15 -7.99 -6.31
CA ALA A 70 0.23 -8.81 -5.17
C ALA A 70 -0.89 -8.89 -4.13
N ARG A 71 -1.01 -10.04 -3.47
CA ARG A 71 -1.82 -10.20 -2.26
C ARG A 71 -1.12 -9.57 -1.06
N VAL A 72 -1.78 -8.63 -0.41
CA VAL A 72 -1.24 -7.85 0.70
C VAL A 72 -2.34 -7.65 1.73
N GLN A 73 -2.16 -8.21 2.91
CA GLN A 73 -3.12 -8.06 4.00
C GLN A 73 -3.20 -6.60 4.47
N ASN A 74 -4.41 -6.06 4.55
CA ASN A 74 -4.70 -4.75 5.11
C ASN A 74 -3.80 -3.62 4.53
N PRO A 75 -3.81 -3.41 3.21
CA PRO A 75 -2.92 -2.45 2.55
C PRO A 75 -3.46 -1.03 2.71
N LEU A 76 -3.07 -0.33 3.78
CA LEU A 76 -3.54 1.03 4.07
C LEU A 76 -2.78 2.13 3.33
N GLY A 77 -1.63 1.80 2.75
CA GLY A 77 -0.85 2.75 2.00
C GLY A 77 0.27 2.10 1.20
N PHE A 78 0.61 2.71 0.07
CA PHE A 78 1.74 2.28 -0.73
C PHE A 78 2.42 3.48 -1.42
N GLU A 79 3.70 3.30 -1.78
CA GLU A 79 4.47 4.31 -2.53
C GLU A 79 5.43 3.62 -3.49
N PHE A 80 5.58 4.16 -4.70
CA PHE A 80 6.54 3.63 -5.67
C PHE A 80 7.97 3.91 -5.24
N TRP A 81 8.83 2.90 -5.32
CA TRP A 81 10.23 3.02 -4.97
C TRP A 81 11.08 1.99 -5.73
N ASN A 82 12.25 2.40 -6.21
CA ASN A 82 13.27 1.53 -6.81
C ASN A 82 12.75 0.53 -7.87
N GLY A 83 11.78 0.98 -8.69
CA GLY A 83 11.14 0.15 -9.71
C GLY A 83 10.19 -0.92 -9.18
N GLY A 84 9.75 -0.78 -7.96
CA GLY A 84 8.72 -1.56 -7.30
C GLY A 84 7.85 -0.70 -6.40
N VAL A 85 7.27 -1.28 -5.37
CA VAL A 85 6.30 -0.66 -4.46
C VAL A 85 6.63 -0.99 -3.02
N ILE A 86 6.70 0.01 -2.16
CA ILE A 86 6.66 -0.17 -0.70
C ILE A 86 5.20 -0.08 -0.27
N VAL A 87 4.72 -1.05 0.50
CA VAL A 87 3.32 -1.15 0.91
C VAL A 87 3.20 -1.58 2.36
N THR A 88 2.21 -1.07 3.06
CA THR A 88 1.84 -1.56 4.39
C THR A 88 1.17 -2.91 4.28
N CYS A 89 1.61 -3.86 5.09
CA CYS A 89 1.10 -5.22 5.17
C CYS A 89 1.20 -5.67 6.64
N ALA A 90 0.39 -5.07 7.51
CA ALA A 90 0.51 -5.25 8.95
C ALA A 90 0.71 -6.74 9.34
N PRO A 91 1.67 -7.06 10.23
CA PRO A 91 2.48 -6.15 11.03
C PRO A 91 3.74 -5.56 10.35
N ASP A 92 3.89 -5.73 9.04
CA ASP A 92 5.07 -5.36 8.29
C ASP A 92 4.82 -4.15 7.37
N ILE A 93 5.91 -3.50 6.96
CA ILE A 93 5.99 -2.71 5.74
C ILE A 93 6.93 -3.46 4.81
N ILE A 94 6.47 -3.77 3.61
CA ILE A 94 7.16 -4.64 2.67
C ILE A 94 7.47 -3.92 1.36
N PHE A 95 8.53 -4.36 0.69
CA PHE A 95 8.85 -4.01 -0.68
C PHE A 95 8.45 -5.14 -1.61
N LEU A 96 7.76 -4.80 -2.69
CA LEU A 96 7.32 -5.70 -3.75
C LEU A 96 7.88 -5.23 -5.09
N LYS A 97 8.29 -6.15 -5.93
CA LYS A 97 8.77 -5.83 -7.28
C LYS A 97 8.42 -6.94 -8.26
N ASP A 98 8.04 -6.53 -9.45
CA ASP A 98 7.97 -7.33 -10.67
C ASP A 98 9.33 -7.23 -11.37
N THR A 99 10.01 -8.36 -11.64
CA THR A 99 11.33 -8.39 -12.28
C THR A 99 11.30 -8.92 -13.70
N ASP A 100 10.24 -9.58 -14.13
CA ASP A 100 10.10 -10.15 -15.47
C ASP A 100 9.10 -9.40 -16.36
N GLY A 101 8.33 -8.47 -15.78
CA GLY A 101 7.48 -7.53 -16.53
C GLY A 101 6.08 -8.04 -16.82
N ASP A 102 5.59 -9.01 -16.05
CA ASP A 102 4.24 -9.57 -16.20
C ASP A 102 3.17 -8.85 -15.38
N ASP A 103 3.55 -7.77 -14.67
CA ASP A 103 2.72 -6.98 -13.77
C ASP A 103 2.28 -7.75 -12.51
N VAL A 104 3.01 -8.81 -12.11
CA VAL A 104 2.85 -9.55 -10.86
C VAL A 104 4.14 -9.49 -10.06
N ALA A 105 4.06 -9.29 -8.75
CA ALA A 105 5.24 -9.20 -7.90
C ALA A 105 5.86 -10.59 -7.67
N ASP A 106 7.11 -10.76 -8.08
CA ASP A 106 7.93 -11.96 -7.85
C ASP A 106 8.98 -11.76 -6.72
N VAL A 107 9.22 -10.53 -6.30
CA VAL A 107 10.05 -10.19 -5.15
C VAL A 107 9.19 -9.64 -4.01
N ARG A 108 9.43 -10.16 -2.80
CA ARG A 108 8.80 -9.69 -1.57
C ARG A 108 9.85 -9.63 -0.46
N THR A 109 10.08 -8.43 0.09
CA THR A 109 11.08 -8.18 1.13
C THR A 109 10.48 -7.37 2.27
N ILE A 110 10.68 -7.81 3.51
CA ILE A 110 10.28 -7.04 4.68
C ILE A 110 11.26 -5.88 4.85
N MET A 111 10.74 -4.65 4.93
CA MET A 111 11.51 -3.42 5.13
C MET A 111 11.51 -2.98 6.60
N LEU A 112 10.35 -3.04 7.24
CA LEU A 112 10.15 -2.73 8.65
C LEU A 112 9.15 -3.72 9.24
N GLN A 113 9.26 -3.97 10.53
CA GLN A 113 8.31 -4.75 11.32
C GLN A 113 7.75 -3.90 12.46
N GLY A 114 6.68 -4.40 13.11
CA GLY A 114 6.12 -3.78 14.31
C GLY A 114 5.08 -2.69 14.04
N VAL A 115 4.44 -2.75 12.88
CA VAL A 115 3.20 -1.98 12.63
C VAL A 115 2.08 -2.61 13.44
N ASP A 116 1.49 -1.85 14.34
CA ASP A 116 0.30 -2.27 15.09
C ASP A 116 -0.93 -2.30 14.17
N PHE A 117 -1.85 -3.21 14.44
CA PHE A 117 -3.12 -3.36 13.72
C PHE A 117 -4.30 -3.64 14.67
N ALA A 118 -4.18 -3.23 15.92
CA ALA A 118 -5.25 -3.35 16.93
C ALA A 118 -6.53 -2.60 16.50
N ASP A 119 -6.36 -1.48 15.78
CA ASP A 119 -7.43 -0.80 15.07
C ASP A 119 -7.04 -0.68 13.59
N THR A 120 -7.55 -1.57 12.78
CA THR A 120 -7.03 -1.87 11.44
C THR A 120 -7.04 -0.68 10.49
N HIS A 121 -7.98 0.28 10.61
CA HIS A 121 -8.03 1.46 9.74
C HIS A 121 -7.27 2.68 10.29
N HIS A 122 -6.65 2.55 11.46
CA HIS A 122 -5.75 3.54 12.03
C HIS A 122 -4.26 3.17 11.93
N GLY A 123 -3.92 2.09 11.24
CA GLY A 123 -2.55 1.63 11.03
C GLY A 123 -1.69 2.61 10.22
N ALA A 124 -0.59 2.11 9.64
CA ALA A 124 0.29 2.93 8.81
C ALA A 124 -0.40 3.32 7.50
N ASN A 125 -0.84 4.56 7.40
CA ASN A 125 -1.67 5.09 6.32
C ASN A 125 -0.90 6.01 5.38
N ASN A 126 -1.30 5.98 4.10
CA ASN A 126 -1.00 7.01 3.12
C ASN A 126 0.49 7.30 2.98
N LEU A 127 1.25 6.29 2.57
CA LEU A 127 2.67 6.45 2.28
C LEU A 127 2.87 7.49 1.19
N ILE A 128 3.78 8.44 1.40
CA ILE A 128 4.07 9.51 0.45
C ILE A 128 5.55 9.88 0.47
N TYR A 129 6.11 10.15 -0.70
CA TYR A 129 7.46 10.68 -0.83
C TYR A 129 7.57 12.12 -0.34
N GLY A 130 8.54 12.37 0.53
CA GLY A 130 8.95 13.71 0.91
C GLY A 130 10.02 14.27 -0.04
N PRO A 131 10.20 15.61 -0.07
CA PRO A 131 11.21 16.28 -0.91
C PRO A 131 12.65 15.94 -0.53
N ASP A 132 12.87 15.38 0.64
CA ASP A 132 14.16 14.90 1.16
C ASP A 132 14.46 13.44 0.77
N GLY A 133 13.58 12.80 0.00
CA GLY A 133 13.70 11.40 -0.43
C GLY A 133 13.35 10.38 0.63
N GLY A 134 12.77 10.80 1.76
CA GLY A 134 12.14 9.92 2.75
C GLY A 134 10.71 9.57 2.38
N ILE A 135 10.22 8.45 2.87
CA ILE A 135 8.82 8.06 2.81
C ILE A 135 8.17 8.39 4.14
N TYR A 136 7.07 9.11 4.06
CA TYR A 136 6.31 9.55 5.23
C TYR A 136 4.98 8.82 5.29
N TRP A 137 4.55 8.48 6.51
CA TRP A 137 3.20 8.01 6.78
C TRP A 137 2.75 8.46 8.16
N GLN A 138 1.46 8.32 8.41
CA GLN A 138 0.88 8.59 9.72
C GLN A 138 0.14 7.38 10.24
N SER A 139 0.00 7.31 11.57
CA SER A 139 -0.91 6.41 12.24
C SER A 139 -1.97 7.19 13.00
N GLY A 140 -3.15 6.61 13.13
CA GLY A 140 -4.24 7.18 13.90
C GLY A 140 -4.18 6.85 15.39
N VAL A 141 -5.30 7.05 16.06
CA VAL A 141 -5.47 6.77 17.50
C VAL A 141 -5.51 5.27 17.79
N PHE A 142 -5.29 4.89 19.04
CA PHE A 142 -5.34 3.51 19.55
C PHE A 142 -4.24 2.58 19.07
N MET A 143 -3.25 3.09 18.33
CA MET A 143 -2.13 2.31 17.81
C MET A 143 -0.90 2.48 18.68
N VAL A 144 -0.19 1.38 18.94
CA VAL A 144 1.10 1.37 19.65
C VAL A 144 2.12 0.65 18.78
N HIS A 145 2.74 1.40 17.89
CA HIS A 145 3.75 0.83 17.02
C HIS A 145 5.07 0.60 17.77
N ASN A 146 5.77 -0.46 17.39
CA ASN A 146 7.12 -0.75 17.84
C ASN A 146 7.98 -1.09 16.62
N HIS A 147 8.28 -0.08 15.81
CA HIS A 147 9.01 -0.27 14.56
C HIS A 147 10.42 -0.78 14.78
N GLU A 148 10.71 -1.94 14.24
CA GLU A 148 12.02 -2.56 14.28
C GLU A 148 12.78 -2.26 12.98
N HIS A 149 14.07 -1.91 13.14
CA HIS A 149 15.00 -1.69 12.05
C HIS A 149 16.39 -2.19 12.43
N PRO A 150 17.28 -2.49 11.44
CA PRO A 150 18.54 -3.19 11.75
C PRO A 150 19.60 -2.35 12.46
N TRP A 151 19.44 -1.04 12.60
CA TRP A 151 20.52 -0.12 12.98
C TRP A 151 20.39 0.52 14.36
N GLY A 152 19.50 0.05 15.18
CA GLY A 152 19.32 0.67 16.49
C GLY A 152 18.21 0.03 17.31
N PRO A 153 17.90 0.63 18.47
CA PRO A 153 16.73 0.22 19.23
C PRO A 153 15.47 0.49 18.42
N SER A 154 14.44 -0.32 18.66
CA SER A 154 13.14 -0.10 18.03
C SER A 154 12.58 1.29 18.36
N LEU A 155 11.89 1.90 17.40
CA LEU A 155 11.15 3.13 17.59
C LEU A 155 9.76 2.81 18.11
N GLN A 156 9.55 3.02 19.41
CA GLN A 156 8.23 2.83 20.02
C GLN A 156 7.51 4.18 20.12
N THR A 157 6.26 4.18 19.68
CA THR A 157 5.38 5.35 19.80
C THR A 157 4.05 4.96 20.42
N GLY A 158 3.46 5.90 21.14
CA GLY A 158 2.08 5.81 21.58
C GLY A 158 1.11 6.14 20.45
N THR A 159 -0.12 6.44 20.83
CA THR A 159 -1.20 6.77 19.89
C THR A 159 -0.89 7.99 19.03
N SER A 160 -1.20 7.92 17.75
CA SER A 160 -1.09 9.00 16.73
C SER A 160 0.33 9.54 16.53
N ALA A 161 0.98 9.12 15.51
CA ALA A 161 2.32 9.59 15.16
C ALA A 161 2.48 9.78 13.65
N MET A 162 3.48 10.58 13.29
CA MET A 162 3.97 10.68 11.92
C MET A 162 5.39 10.13 11.88
N TYR A 163 5.66 9.32 10.87
CA TYR A 163 6.94 8.65 10.70
C TYR A 163 7.62 9.09 9.42
N ARG A 164 8.95 9.03 9.45
CA ARG A 164 9.80 9.21 8.30
C ARG A 164 10.72 7.99 8.16
N PHE A 165 10.67 7.34 7.02
CA PHE A 165 11.52 6.19 6.68
C PHE A 165 12.46 6.51 5.52
N ASP A 166 13.76 6.22 5.69
CA ASP A 166 14.72 6.22 4.59
C ASP A 166 14.87 4.79 4.07
N PRO A 167 14.27 4.44 2.91
CA PRO A 167 14.29 3.07 2.41
C PRO A 167 15.65 2.62 1.92
N ARG A 168 16.60 3.55 1.66
CA ARG A 168 17.97 3.23 1.26
C ARG A 168 18.86 2.85 2.44
N ARG A 169 18.54 3.37 3.61
CA ARG A 169 19.31 3.15 4.84
C ARG A 169 18.60 2.25 5.83
N PHE A 170 17.33 1.94 5.61
CA PHE A 170 16.46 1.21 6.55
C PHE A 170 16.40 1.90 7.93
N THR A 171 16.34 3.22 7.94
CA THR A 171 16.23 4.01 9.16
C THR A 171 14.87 4.67 9.28
N ILE A 172 14.31 4.69 10.49
CA ILE A 172 13.03 5.29 10.81
C ILE A 172 13.18 6.33 11.94
N ALA A 173 12.38 7.40 11.86
CA ALA A 173 12.28 8.44 12.86
C ALA A 173 10.82 8.92 13.00
#